data_716907c2a640be8d75d839fec00ee729
#
_entry.id   716907c2a640be8d75d839fec00ee729
#
_cell.length_a   1.000
_cell.length_b   1.000
_cell.length_c   1.000
_cell.angle_alpha   90.00
_cell.angle_beta   90.00
_cell.angle_gamma   90.00
#
_symmetry.space_group_name_H-M   'P 1'
#
loop_
_entity.id
_entity.type
_entity.pdbx_description
1 polymer ?
#
loop_
_entity_poly.entity_id
_entity_poly.type
_entity_poly.pdbx_seq_one_letter_code
_entity_poly.pdbx_strand_id
1 'polypeptide(L)'
;MAAVDDKTIVRNYFNSTGFDRWHRIYGDGEVNKVQLDIRKGHQQTVDTVLDWLQQDDNLPLLSICDAGCGVGSLSLPLAAAGAKVFASDLSEKMVEEAKARAEATLSSTQNLTFAVQDLEALQGLFHTVICLDVLIHYPQEKMAEMIAHLCSLAESRLIFSFAPKTLAYSLLKKIGEFFPWPE
;
A
#
# COMPACT_ATOMS: atom_id res chain seq x y z
N MET A 1 17.40 14.46 23.37
CA MET A 1 16.93 13.21 22.72
C MET A 1 16.59 13.57 21.30
N ALA A 2 17.20 12.96 20.29
CA ALA A 2 16.85 13.19 18.90
C ALA A 2 15.39 12.70 18.71
N ALA A 3 14.56 13.51 18.03
CA ALA A 3 13.21 13.09 17.66
C ALA A 3 13.33 11.83 16.77
N VAL A 4 12.60 10.78 17.11
CA VAL A 4 12.54 9.58 16.26
C VAL A 4 11.85 10.01 14.98
N ASP A 5 12.48 9.74 13.84
CA ASP A 5 11.93 10.05 12.52
C ASP A 5 10.64 9.24 12.26
N ASP A 6 9.62 9.89 11.70
CA ASP A 6 8.31 9.28 11.42
C ASP A 6 8.45 7.97 10.61
N LYS A 7 9.40 7.92 9.67
CA LYS A 7 9.70 6.72 8.88
C LYS A 7 10.15 5.55 9.75
N THR A 8 10.99 5.83 10.75
CA THR A 8 11.44 4.82 11.70
C THR A 8 10.27 4.29 12.52
N ILE A 9 9.34 5.15 12.93
CA ILE A 9 8.13 4.76 13.65
C ILE A 9 7.26 3.85 12.76
N VAL A 10 6.99 4.27 11.53
CA VAL A 10 6.18 3.50 10.56
C VAL A 10 6.84 2.15 10.25
N ARG A 11 8.14 2.14 9.97
CA ARG A 11 8.91 0.91 9.70
C ARG A 11 8.83 -0.06 10.87
N ASN A 12 9.08 0.41 12.09
CA ASN A 12 9.08 -0.44 13.28
C ASN A 12 7.69 -1.00 13.56
N TYR A 13 6.64 -0.19 13.36
CA TYR A 13 5.27 -0.66 13.49
C TYR A 13 4.97 -1.80 12.51
N PHE A 14 5.24 -1.63 11.21
CA PHE A 14 4.96 -2.65 10.19
C PHE A 14 5.92 -3.85 10.22
N ASN A 15 7.07 -3.75 10.87
CA ASN A 15 7.96 -4.88 11.12
C ASN A 15 7.66 -5.61 12.45
N SER A 16 6.68 -5.17 13.22
CA SER A 16 6.33 -5.75 14.53
C SER A 16 4.83 -6.01 14.66
N THR A 17 4.17 -5.40 15.61
CA THR A 17 2.73 -5.61 15.92
C THR A 17 1.81 -5.25 14.75
N GLY A 18 2.20 -4.26 13.93
CA GLY A 18 1.49 -3.89 12.72
C GLY A 18 1.46 -5.01 11.69
N PHE A 19 2.59 -5.72 11.51
CA PHE A 19 2.66 -6.84 10.58
C PHE A 19 1.60 -7.90 10.89
N ASP A 20 1.56 -8.42 12.12
CA ASP A 20 0.61 -9.47 12.50
C ASP A 20 -0.85 -9.03 12.32
N ARG A 21 -1.13 -7.76 12.63
CA ARG A 21 -2.46 -7.17 12.44
C ARG A 21 -2.84 -7.10 10.96
N TRP A 22 -1.99 -6.53 10.13
CA TRP A 22 -2.28 -6.30 8.72
C TRP A 22 -2.21 -7.58 7.89
N HIS A 23 -1.28 -8.49 8.21
CA HIS A 23 -1.25 -9.84 7.64
C HIS A 23 -2.58 -10.58 7.87
N ARG A 24 -3.17 -10.45 9.09
CA ARG A 24 -4.49 -11.02 9.39
C ARG A 24 -5.60 -10.31 8.64
N ILE A 25 -5.58 -8.97 8.58
CA ILE A 25 -6.61 -8.17 7.88
C ILE A 25 -6.59 -8.47 6.38
N TYR A 26 -5.42 -8.57 5.75
CA TYR A 26 -5.28 -8.83 4.31
C TYR A 26 -5.17 -10.33 3.96
N GLY A 27 -5.29 -11.21 4.93
CA GLY A 27 -5.34 -12.65 4.72
C GLY A 27 -6.79 -13.19 4.66
N ASP A 28 -6.92 -14.50 4.45
CA ASP A 28 -8.22 -15.19 4.31
C ASP A 28 -8.79 -15.69 5.63
N GLY A 29 -8.04 -15.52 6.75
CA GLY A 29 -8.43 -16.00 8.08
C GLY A 29 -9.63 -15.25 8.67
N GLU A 30 -10.19 -15.82 9.74
CA GLU A 30 -11.26 -15.18 10.50
C GLU A 30 -10.79 -13.88 11.17
N VAL A 31 -11.62 -12.86 11.07
CA VAL A 31 -11.38 -11.52 11.62
C VAL A 31 -12.63 -10.99 12.30
N ASN A 32 -12.48 -10.06 13.24
CA ASN A 32 -13.62 -9.39 13.82
C ASN A 32 -14.33 -8.45 12.82
N LYS A 33 -15.54 -7.97 13.17
CA LYS A 33 -16.37 -7.15 12.27
C LYS A 33 -15.62 -5.89 11.76
N VAL A 34 -14.89 -5.21 12.63
CA VAL A 34 -14.16 -3.97 12.26
C VAL A 34 -13.03 -4.30 11.26
N GLN A 35 -12.28 -5.36 11.53
CA GLN A 35 -11.22 -5.82 10.62
C GLN A 35 -11.79 -6.28 9.28
N LEU A 36 -12.98 -6.91 9.28
CA LEU A 36 -13.67 -7.32 8.06
C LEU A 36 -14.09 -6.10 7.23
N ASP A 37 -14.59 -5.05 7.88
CA ASP A 37 -14.98 -3.81 7.19
C ASP A 37 -13.76 -3.11 6.59
N ILE A 38 -12.61 -3.10 7.29
CA ILE A 38 -11.34 -2.59 6.75
C ILE A 38 -10.90 -3.43 5.54
N ARG A 39 -10.91 -4.77 5.64
CA ARG A 39 -10.58 -5.69 4.54
C ARG A 39 -11.43 -5.40 3.31
N LYS A 40 -12.74 -5.29 3.48
CA LYS A 40 -13.68 -5.00 2.38
C LYS A 40 -13.41 -3.64 1.74
N GLY A 41 -13.17 -2.61 2.56
CA GLY A 41 -12.87 -1.26 2.06
C GLY A 41 -11.57 -1.23 1.25
N HIS A 42 -10.52 -1.89 1.75
CA HIS A 42 -9.27 -2.03 1.03
C HIS A 42 -9.45 -2.80 -0.29
N GLN A 43 -10.14 -3.96 -0.25
CA GLN A 43 -10.41 -4.75 -1.46
C GLN A 43 -11.20 -3.94 -2.50
N GLN A 44 -12.21 -3.20 -2.08
CA GLN A 44 -12.98 -2.32 -2.98
C GLN A 44 -12.08 -1.25 -3.63
N THR A 45 -11.12 -0.69 -2.90
CA THR A 45 -10.15 0.27 -3.45
C THR A 45 -9.25 -0.40 -4.49
N VAL A 46 -8.72 -1.58 -4.17
CA VAL A 46 -7.91 -2.39 -5.10
C VAL A 46 -8.69 -2.72 -6.36
N ASP A 47 -9.91 -3.25 -6.23
CA ASP A 47 -10.78 -3.61 -7.36
C ASP A 47 -11.06 -2.39 -8.26
N THR A 48 -11.35 -1.23 -7.65
CA THR A 48 -11.57 0.02 -8.39
C THR A 48 -10.35 0.42 -9.21
N VAL A 49 -9.16 0.33 -8.64
CA VAL A 49 -7.91 0.65 -9.36
C VAL A 49 -7.64 -0.35 -10.47
N LEU A 50 -7.87 -1.64 -10.22
CA LEU A 50 -7.75 -2.69 -11.24
C LEU A 50 -8.71 -2.45 -12.41
N ASP A 51 -9.97 -2.12 -12.13
CA ASP A 51 -10.98 -1.80 -13.14
C ASP A 51 -10.54 -0.60 -14.00
N TRP A 52 -9.99 0.45 -13.39
CA TRP A 52 -9.48 1.60 -14.15
C TRP A 52 -8.31 1.23 -15.06
N LEU A 53 -7.38 0.40 -14.57
CA LEU A 53 -6.21 -0.02 -15.34
C LEU A 53 -6.56 -1.03 -16.44
N GLN A 54 -7.57 -1.88 -16.23
CA GLN A 54 -8.05 -2.82 -17.25
C GLN A 54 -8.75 -2.12 -18.42
N GLN A 55 -9.26 -0.90 -18.21
CA GLN A 55 -9.82 -0.08 -19.28
C GLN A 55 -8.74 0.51 -20.22
N ASP A 56 -7.46 0.43 -19.81
CA ASP A 56 -6.35 0.77 -20.68
C ASP A 56 -6.10 -0.39 -21.65
N ASP A 57 -6.13 -0.12 -22.95
CA ASP A 57 -6.05 -1.14 -24.01
C ASP A 57 -4.77 -1.99 -24.02
N ASN A 58 -3.75 -1.65 -23.19
CA ASN A 58 -2.43 -2.27 -23.23
C ASN A 58 -1.81 -2.52 -21.84
N LEU A 59 -2.58 -2.95 -20.85
CA LEU A 59 -2.07 -3.22 -19.50
C LEU A 59 -0.77 -4.05 -19.45
N PRO A 60 -0.57 -5.10 -20.30
CA PRO A 60 0.69 -5.86 -20.33
C PRO A 60 1.92 -5.05 -20.78
N LEU A 61 1.74 -3.90 -21.40
CA LEU A 61 2.84 -3.03 -21.83
C LEU A 61 3.17 -1.95 -20.79
N LEU A 62 2.31 -1.77 -19.78
CA LEU A 62 2.48 -0.73 -18.79
C LEU A 62 3.53 -1.10 -17.74
N SER A 63 4.37 -0.12 -17.42
CA SER A 63 5.22 -0.15 -16.23
C SER A 63 4.48 0.50 -15.07
N ILE A 64 4.31 -0.22 -13.97
CA ILE A 64 3.55 0.22 -12.80
C ILE A 64 4.44 0.17 -11.57
N CYS A 65 4.48 1.26 -10.82
CA CYS A 65 5.07 1.30 -9.49
C CYS A 65 3.96 1.22 -8.44
N ASP A 66 3.97 0.17 -7.62
CA ASP A 66 3.12 0.03 -6.43
C ASP A 66 3.93 0.44 -5.20
N ALA A 67 3.75 1.69 -4.79
CA ALA A 67 4.52 2.36 -3.76
C ALA A 67 3.84 2.21 -2.39
N GLY A 68 4.36 1.31 -1.54
CA GLY A 68 3.72 0.84 -0.32
C GLY A 68 2.85 -0.38 -0.58
N CYS A 69 3.40 -1.39 -1.25
CA CYS A 69 2.66 -2.55 -1.74
C CYS A 69 2.10 -3.47 -0.64
N GLY A 70 2.56 -3.30 0.62
CA GLY A 70 2.20 -4.17 1.72
C GLY A 70 2.44 -5.65 1.37
N VAL A 71 1.42 -6.45 1.53
CA VAL A 71 1.45 -7.90 1.23
C VAL A 71 1.14 -8.22 -0.26
N GLY A 72 1.16 -7.22 -1.14
CA GLY A 72 0.99 -7.39 -2.57
C GLY A 72 -0.45 -7.47 -3.08
N SER A 73 -1.43 -6.98 -2.32
CA SER A 73 -2.86 -7.06 -2.68
C SER A 73 -3.18 -6.47 -4.06
N LEU A 74 -2.46 -5.42 -4.49
CA LEU A 74 -2.59 -4.83 -5.81
C LEU A 74 -1.53 -5.35 -6.79
N SER A 75 -0.28 -5.50 -6.33
CA SER A 75 0.85 -5.91 -7.18
C SER A 75 0.65 -7.27 -7.84
N LEU A 76 0.09 -8.24 -7.10
CA LEU A 76 -0.09 -9.60 -7.60
C LEU A 76 -1.11 -9.67 -8.74
N PRO A 77 -2.34 -9.15 -8.62
CA PRO A 77 -3.31 -9.17 -9.71
C PRO A 77 -2.84 -8.34 -10.93
N LEU A 78 -2.09 -7.24 -10.74
CA LEU A 78 -1.49 -6.51 -11.85
C LEU A 78 -0.45 -7.35 -12.61
N ALA A 79 0.41 -8.05 -11.87
CA ALA A 79 1.39 -8.94 -12.48
C ALA A 79 0.73 -10.14 -13.17
N ALA A 80 -0.32 -10.70 -12.59
CA ALA A 80 -1.14 -11.76 -13.21
C ALA A 80 -1.80 -11.31 -14.52
N ALA A 81 -2.20 -10.04 -14.59
CA ALA A 81 -2.73 -9.42 -15.81
C ALA A 81 -1.65 -9.03 -16.84
N GLY A 82 -0.37 -9.27 -16.53
CA GLY A 82 0.76 -9.10 -17.45
C GLY A 82 1.50 -7.77 -17.34
N ALA A 83 1.06 -6.83 -16.50
CA ALA A 83 1.76 -5.55 -16.30
C ALA A 83 3.19 -5.78 -15.76
N LYS A 84 4.11 -4.88 -16.09
CA LYS A 84 5.44 -4.84 -15.47
C LYS A 84 5.35 -4.08 -14.16
N VAL A 85 5.44 -4.79 -13.03
CA VAL A 85 5.22 -4.22 -11.71
C VAL A 85 6.52 -4.10 -10.94
N PHE A 86 6.80 -2.90 -10.44
CA PHE A 86 7.78 -2.64 -9.40
C PHE A 86 7.01 -2.35 -8.11
N ALA A 87 7.10 -3.25 -7.15
CA ALA A 87 6.41 -3.19 -5.86
C ALA A 87 7.39 -2.89 -4.74
N SER A 88 7.16 -1.85 -3.97
CA SER A 88 8.04 -1.48 -2.87
C SER A 88 7.26 -1.26 -1.57
N ASP A 89 7.89 -1.61 -0.45
CA ASP A 89 7.39 -1.27 0.88
C ASP A 89 8.57 -0.95 1.81
N LEU A 90 8.31 -0.14 2.83
CA LEU A 90 9.30 0.21 3.85
C LEU A 90 9.57 -0.96 4.80
N SER A 91 8.62 -1.88 4.95
CA SER A 91 8.68 -3.05 5.81
C SER A 91 9.23 -4.27 5.07
N GLU A 92 10.34 -4.79 5.55
CA GLU A 92 10.93 -6.03 5.05
C GLU A 92 9.97 -7.21 5.17
N LYS A 93 9.26 -7.33 6.30
CA LYS A 93 8.28 -8.39 6.53
C LYS A 93 7.11 -8.35 5.54
N MET A 94 6.62 -7.15 5.20
CA MET A 94 5.57 -7.00 4.19
C MET A 94 6.05 -7.46 2.82
N VAL A 95 7.25 -7.06 2.43
CA VAL A 95 7.85 -7.48 1.15
C VAL A 95 8.11 -8.99 1.11
N GLU A 96 8.59 -9.59 2.19
CA GLU A 96 8.76 -11.05 2.29
C GLU A 96 7.43 -11.81 2.13
N GLU A 97 6.39 -11.34 2.80
CA GLU A 97 5.04 -11.90 2.67
C GLU A 97 4.50 -11.74 1.24
N ALA A 98 4.68 -10.56 0.62
CA ALA A 98 4.25 -10.33 -0.76
C ALA A 98 4.96 -11.27 -1.74
N LYS A 99 6.26 -11.51 -1.56
CA LYS A 99 7.03 -12.49 -2.36
C LYS A 99 6.50 -13.90 -2.17
N ALA A 100 6.28 -14.32 -0.92
CA ALA A 100 5.75 -15.66 -0.63
C ALA A 100 4.38 -15.87 -1.27
N ARG A 101 3.49 -14.88 -1.21
CA ARG A 101 2.18 -14.94 -1.89
C ARG A 101 2.32 -14.99 -3.41
N ALA A 102 3.23 -14.20 -3.99
CA ALA A 102 3.47 -14.22 -5.43
C ALA A 102 3.94 -15.60 -5.90
N GLU A 103 4.91 -16.21 -5.20
CA GLU A 103 5.40 -17.56 -5.50
C GLU A 103 4.31 -18.62 -5.37
N ALA A 104 3.40 -18.47 -4.41
CA ALA A 104 2.32 -19.42 -4.18
C ALA A 104 1.15 -19.31 -5.19
N THR A 105 0.92 -18.11 -5.76
CA THR A 105 -0.31 -17.84 -6.53
C THR A 105 -0.09 -17.53 -8.00
N LEU A 106 1.09 -17.01 -8.38
CA LEU A 106 1.39 -16.64 -9.75
C LEU A 106 2.09 -17.77 -10.52
N SER A 107 1.70 -17.99 -11.76
CA SER A 107 2.37 -18.93 -12.65
C SER A 107 3.77 -18.48 -13.08
N SER A 108 4.04 -17.16 -13.02
CA SER A 108 5.34 -16.53 -13.30
C SER A 108 5.45 -15.21 -12.55
N THR A 109 6.63 -14.91 -12.04
CA THR A 109 6.96 -13.64 -11.37
C THR A 109 7.96 -12.78 -12.16
N GLN A 110 8.22 -13.12 -13.44
CA GLN A 110 9.25 -12.45 -14.26
C GLN A 110 8.95 -10.96 -14.50
N ASN A 111 7.68 -10.57 -14.47
CA ASN A 111 7.22 -9.18 -14.64
C ASN A 111 6.97 -8.45 -13.31
N LEU A 112 7.37 -9.05 -12.18
CA LEU A 112 7.14 -8.49 -10.84
C LEU A 112 8.47 -8.41 -10.08
N THR A 113 8.82 -7.19 -9.68
CA THR A 113 10.04 -6.92 -8.88
C THR A 113 9.62 -6.35 -7.54
N PHE A 114 10.14 -6.91 -6.45
CA PHE A 114 9.93 -6.42 -5.10
C PHE A 114 11.18 -5.76 -4.52
N ALA A 115 11.01 -4.63 -3.82
CA ALA A 115 12.07 -3.92 -3.14
C ALA A 115 11.66 -3.49 -1.73
N VAL A 116 12.58 -3.59 -0.76
CA VAL A 116 12.43 -2.93 0.55
C VAL A 116 12.96 -1.52 0.39
N GLN A 117 12.09 -0.55 0.26
CA GLN A 117 12.48 0.81 -0.09
C GLN A 117 11.46 1.84 0.42
N ASP A 118 12.00 2.97 0.88
CA ASP A 118 11.21 4.15 1.28
C ASP A 118 10.61 4.83 0.03
N LEU A 119 9.38 5.32 0.15
CA LEU A 119 8.70 6.10 -0.89
C LEU A 119 9.55 7.25 -1.44
N GLU A 120 10.21 7.99 -0.56
CA GLU A 120 11.03 9.16 -0.92
C GLU A 120 12.36 8.78 -1.60
N ALA A 121 12.77 7.50 -1.50
CA ALA A 121 13.99 6.99 -2.13
C ALA A 121 13.71 6.30 -3.47
N LEU A 122 12.45 6.17 -3.87
CA LEU A 122 12.06 5.57 -5.15
C LEU A 122 12.65 6.35 -6.32
N GLN A 123 13.08 5.64 -7.32
CA GLN A 123 13.68 6.21 -8.54
C GLN A 123 13.16 5.48 -9.78
N GLY A 124 13.28 6.12 -10.92
CA GLY A 124 12.85 5.60 -12.20
C GLY A 124 11.63 6.35 -12.74
N LEU A 125 11.16 5.92 -13.90
CA LEU A 125 9.94 6.42 -14.53
C LEU A 125 9.01 5.23 -14.79
N PHE A 126 7.76 5.42 -14.44
CA PHE A 126 6.70 4.41 -14.57
C PHE A 126 5.52 5.04 -15.30
N HIS A 127 4.86 4.29 -16.16
CA HIS A 127 3.64 4.76 -16.79
C HIS A 127 2.60 5.19 -15.74
N THR A 128 2.42 4.38 -14.71
CA THR A 128 1.52 4.66 -13.60
C THR A 128 2.22 4.43 -12.27
N VAL A 129 2.08 5.37 -11.33
CA VAL A 129 2.49 5.21 -9.94
C VAL A 129 1.24 5.09 -9.08
N ILE A 130 1.22 4.12 -8.16
CA ILE A 130 0.07 3.85 -7.29
C ILE A 130 0.55 3.84 -5.84
N CYS A 131 -0.22 4.48 -4.94
CA CYS A 131 0.10 4.55 -3.52
C CYS A 131 -1.21 4.45 -2.70
N LEU A 132 -1.55 3.25 -2.26
CA LEU A 132 -2.81 2.97 -1.55
C LEU A 132 -2.59 2.75 -0.06
N ASP A 133 -3.36 3.45 0.77
CA ASP A 133 -3.43 3.31 2.23
C ASP A 133 -2.08 3.56 2.97
N VAL A 134 -1.15 4.27 2.33
CA VAL A 134 0.18 4.57 2.88
C VAL A 134 0.26 5.97 3.46
N LEU A 135 -0.20 6.98 2.72
CA LEU A 135 -0.06 8.39 3.12
C LEU A 135 -0.76 8.72 4.44
N ILE A 136 -1.77 7.93 4.81
CA ILE A 136 -2.50 8.07 6.09
C ILE A 136 -1.62 7.84 7.33
N HIS A 137 -0.45 7.23 7.17
CA HIS A 137 0.50 6.96 8.25
C HIS A 137 1.51 8.09 8.47
N TYR A 138 1.47 9.15 7.65
CA TYR A 138 2.41 10.25 7.70
C TYR A 138 1.74 11.58 8.09
N PRO A 139 2.48 12.52 8.71
CA PRO A 139 1.99 13.86 8.99
C PRO A 139 1.59 14.59 7.70
N GLN A 140 0.56 15.43 7.80
CA GLN A 140 0.01 16.15 6.65
C GLN A 140 1.07 17.02 5.93
N GLU A 141 2.01 17.57 6.69
CA GLU A 141 3.10 18.42 6.19
C GLU A 141 4.02 17.65 5.22
N LYS A 142 4.24 16.36 5.48
CA LYS A 142 5.07 15.49 4.62
C LYS A 142 4.32 14.96 3.40
N MET A 143 3.00 14.85 3.47
CA MET A 143 2.20 14.27 2.38
C MET A 143 2.36 15.00 1.05
N ALA A 144 2.45 16.34 1.07
CA ALA A 144 2.59 17.13 -0.14
C ALA A 144 3.92 16.86 -0.86
N GLU A 145 5.02 16.75 -0.11
CA GLU A 145 6.35 16.42 -0.64
C GLU A 145 6.39 15.00 -1.19
N MET A 146 5.81 14.05 -0.47
CA MET A 146 5.68 12.64 -0.90
C MET A 146 4.87 12.53 -2.19
N ILE A 147 3.72 13.19 -2.28
CA ILE A 147 2.88 13.20 -3.48
C ILE A 147 3.63 13.85 -4.65
N ALA A 148 4.32 14.97 -4.44
CA ALA A 148 5.12 15.62 -5.47
C ALA A 148 6.24 14.71 -5.98
N HIS A 149 6.92 13.99 -5.07
CA HIS A 149 7.95 13.02 -5.44
C HIS A 149 7.36 11.86 -6.27
N LEU A 150 6.29 11.21 -5.79
CA LEU A 150 5.63 10.13 -6.53
C LEU A 150 5.09 10.60 -7.89
N CYS A 151 4.59 11.83 -7.97
CA CYS A 151 4.15 12.42 -9.23
C CYS A 151 5.31 12.58 -10.22
N SER A 152 6.52 12.92 -9.74
CA SER A 152 7.71 13.05 -10.59
C SER A 152 8.19 11.71 -11.18
N LEU A 153 7.78 10.59 -10.63
CA LEU A 153 8.07 9.24 -11.12
C LEU A 153 7.02 8.73 -12.12
N ALA A 154 5.88 9.44 -12.26
CA ALA A 154 4.76 9.03 -13.10
C ALA A 154 4.84 9.71 -14.48
N GLU A 155 4.90 8.92 -15.55
CA GLU A 155 4.86 9.44 -16.93
C GLU A 155 3.44 9.84 -17.35
N SER A 156 2.41 9.11 -16.90
CA SER A 156 1.02 9.33 -17.29
C SER A 156 0.15 9.74 -16.11
N ARG A 157 0.16 8.97 -14.99
CA ARG A 157 -0.72 9.23 -13.87
C ARG A 157 -0.18 8.73 -12.53
N LEU A 158 -0.58 9.42 -11.47
CA LEU A 158 -0.46 9.01 -10.09
C LEU A 158 -1.85 8.69 -9.55
N ILE A 159 -2.03 7.50 -8.96
CA ILE A 159 -3.23 7.08 -8.25
C ILE A 159 -2.87 6.92 -6.77
N PHE A 160 -3.60 7.57 -5.89
CA PHE A 160 -3.39 7.40 -4.45
C PHE A 160 -4.70 7.46 -3.68
N SER A 161 -4.75 6.77 -2.54
CA SER A 161 -5.86 6.84 -1.60
C SER A 161 -5.58 7.83 -0.47
N PHE A 162 -6.62 8.45 0.04
CA PHE A 162 -6.55 9.29 1.22
C PHE A 162 -7.84 9.17 2.05
N ALA A 163 -7.72 9.34 3.37
CA ALA A 163 -8.89 9.35 4.24
C ALA A 163 -9.52 10.76 4.25
N PRO A 164 -10.78 10.91 3.82
CA PRO A 164 -11.44 12.21 3.86
C PRO A 164 -11.61 12.68 5.33
N LYS A 165 -11.31 13.94 5.62
CA LYS A 165 -11.60 14.57 6.92
C LYS A 165 -13.10 14.82 7.05
N THR A 166 -13.89 13.77 7.32
CA THR A 166 -15.30 13.93 7.68
C THR A 166 -15.43 14.20 9.17
N LEU A 167 -16.49 14.93 9.57
CA LEU A 167 -16.82 15.12 11.00
C LEU A 167 -16.97 13.78 11.73
N ALA A 168 -17.58 12.79 11.07
CA ALA A 168 -17.73 11.44 11.60
C ALA A 168 -16.37 10.76 11.83
N TYR A 169 -15.41 10.86 10.89
CA TYR A 169 -14.07 10.31 11.04
C TYR A 169 -13.28 11.01 12.16
N SER A 170 -13.37 12.34 12.25
CA SER A 170 -12.73 13.11 13.32
C SER A 170 -13.31 12.77 14.70
N LEU A 171 -14.61 12.50 14.77
CA LEU A 171 -15.28 12.07 16.00
C LEU A 171 -14.87 10.64 16.38
N LEU A 172 -14.84 9.71 15.43
CA LEU A 172 -14.40 8.33 15.64
C LEU A 172 -12.94 8.25 16.10
N LYS A 173 -12.07 9.08 15.51
CA LYS A 173 -10.66 9.19 15.92
C LYS A 173 -10.55 9.66 17.38
N LYS A 174 -11.27 10.71 17.77
CA LYS A 174 -11.32 11.20 19.14
C LYS A 174 -11.86 10.14 20.12
N ILE A 175 -12.91 9.41 19.72
CA ILE A 175 -13.46 8.33 20.55
C ILE A 175 -12.43 7.20 20.68
N GLY A 176 -11.71 6.84 19.61
CA GLY A 176 -10.66 5.82 19.63
C GLY A 176 -9.47 6.18 20.52
N GLU A 177 -9.15 7.47 20.68
CA GLU A 177 -8.13 7.95 21.61
C GLU A 177 -8.52 7.76 23.09
N PHE A 178 -9.82 7.72 23.41
CA PHE A 178 -10.35 7.47 24.76
C PHE A 178 -10.48 5.97 25.10
N PHE A 179 -10.47 5.11 24.10
CA PHE A 179 -10.51 3.65 24.29
C PHE A 179 -9.23 3.05 23.67
N PRO A 180 -8.11 3.01 24.44
CA PRO A 180 -6.94 2.28 23.99
C PRO A 180 -7.34 0.83 23.74
N TRP A 181 -7.06 0.35 22.54
CA TRP A 181 -7.34 -1.03 22.14
C TRP A 181 -6.61 -1.97 23.11
N PRO A 182 -7.25 -3.03 23.62
CA PRO A 182 -6.53 -4.03 24.37
C PRO A 182 -5.43 -4.65 23.50
N GLU A 183 -4.24 -4.78 24.08
CA GLU A 183 -3.06 -5.41 23.51
C GLU A 183 -3.31 -6.84 23.02
#